data_78705506404cf1cf3f88f34dadb5e8c0
#
_entry.id   78705506404cf1cf3f88f34dadb5e8c0
#
_cell.length_a   1.000
_cell.length_b   1.000
_cell.length_c   1.000
_cell.angle_alpha   90.00
_cell.angle_beta   90.00
_cell.angle_gamma   90.00
#
_symmetry.space_group_name_H-M   'P 1'
#
loop_
_entity.id
_entity.type
_entity.pdbx_description
1 polymer ?
#
loop_
_entity_poly.entity_id
_entity_poly.type
_entity_poly.pdbx_seq_one_letter_code
_entity_poly.pdbx_strand_id
1 'polypeptide(L)'
;FVVGQAGLYQSLGMFVVAYFIIGMTVLSVCAISTNGALDAGGAYYMISRALGPEFGGSIGIMFFLANVCGSALYVLGLVEAVVDDFGALAEGNASSRVHILPSGYWFEVLYGTVILLLCLLVCLVGADIYAKATFLIFVIVMGVLATVCLSFVVVGPRAVQLPGGEGNGTGFVNASFTGFSLHTLRGNLEAGYTVDYTTGRMMSFTTVFAVMFNGCTGIMAGSNMSGDLKRPSYSIPRGTIIAVIFTYVVYNFLAVLLSCTCERRLLQRDYGFLKDINIWSPLVTIGVYCSTLSAAMSNLIGASRILYALAKDDLFGKVLVPAKRTSSAGNPWVAVVFSWLLVQVVLFSGKLNTIAAVVTIFFLLVYATVDLACLALEWASAPNF
;
A
#
# COMPACT_ATOMS: atom_id res chain seq x y z
N PHE A 1 -1.98 11.18 9.57
CA PHE A 1 -0.97 11.99 8.87
C PHE A 1 -1.63 12.99 7.89
N VAL A 2 -2.30 12.53 6.82
CA VAL A 2 -2.82 13.41 5.75
C VAL A 2 -3.73 14.50 6.29
N VAL A 3 -4.76 14.14 7.06
CA VAL A 3 -5.71 15.10 7.65
C VAL A 3 -5.04 16.05 8.64
N GLY A 4 -4.08 15.57 9.42
CA GLY A 4 -3.34 16.39 10.37
C GLY A 4 -2.49 17.47 9.70
N GLN A 5 -1.84 17.14 8.59
CA GLN A 5 -0.99 18.07 7.84
C GLN A 5 -1.79 18.98 6.90
N ALA A 6 -2.66 18.41 6.08
CA ALA A 6 -3.37 19.12 5.02
C ALA A 6 -4.70 19.74 5.46
N GLY A 7 -5.24 19.35 6.63
CA GLY A 7 -6.59 19.72 7.03
C GLY A 7 -7.66 19.01 6.19
N LEU A 8 -8.94 19.21 6.53
CA LEU A 8 -10.03 18.52 5.87
C LEU A 8 -10.20 18.95 4.41
N TYR A 9 -10.20 20.25 4.13
CA TYR A 9 -10.46 20.75 2.77
C TYR A 9 -9.41 20.26 1.77
N GLN A 10 -8.14 20.40 2.10
CA GLN A 10 -7.08 19.94 1.19
C GLN A 10 -7.00 18.42 1.11
N SER A 11 -7.29 17.70 2.19
CA SER A 11 -7.35 16.23 2.16
C SER A 11 -8.44 15.71 1.22
N LEU A 12 -9.64 16.27 1.30
CA LEU A 12 -10.74 15.91 0.38
C LEU A 12 -10.37 16.25 -1.08
N GLY A 13 -9.75 17.43 -1.30
CA GLY A 13 -9.24 17.82 -2.62
C GLY A 13 -8.19 16.84 -3.15
N MET A 14 -7.25 16.42 -2.30
CA MET A 14 -6.24 15.42 -2.66
C MET A 14 -6.87 14.07 -3.03
N PHE A 15 -7.89 13.61 -2.29
CA PHE A 15 -8.60 12.37 -2.61
C PHE A 15 -9.33 12.48 -3.95
N VAL A 16 -9.99 13.60 -4.24
CA VAL A 16 -10.65 13.81 -5.54
C VAL A 16 -9.64 13.71 -6.67
N VAL A 17 -8.49 14.40 -6.57
CA VAL A 17 -7.44 14.38 -7.61
C VAL A 17 -6.86 12.98 -7.77
N ALA A 18 -6.50 12.32 -6.66
CA ALA A 18 -5.93 10.98 -6.69
C ALA A 18 -6.89 9.96 -7.30
N TYR A 19 -8.15 9.97 -6.89
CA TYR A 19 -9.15 9.04 -7.41
C TYR A 19 -9.64 9.39 -8.82
N PHE A 20 -9.49 10.63 -9.26
CA PHE A 20 -9.66 10.98 -10.67
C PHE A 20 -8.57 10.31 -11.52
N ILE A 21 -7.30 10.42 -11.14
CA ILE A 21 -6.18 9.77 -11.83
C ILE A 21 -6.37 8.24 -11.85
N ILE A 22 -6.65 7.66 -10.68
CA ILE A 22 -6.88 6.22 -10.54
C ILE A 22 -8.10 5.77 -11.33
N GLY A 23 -9.18 6.52 -11.30
CA GLY A 23 -10.41 6.23 -12.03
C GLY A 23 -10.19 6.17 -13.52
N MET A 24 -9.43 7.11 -14.10
CA MET A 24 -9.07 7.09 -15.52
C MET A 24 -8.26 5.83 -15.85
N THR A 25 -7.26 5.50 -15.03
CA THR A 25 -6.46 4.29 -15.23
C THR A 25 -7.29 3.01 -15.08
N VAL A 26 -8.19 2.96 -14.11
CA VAL A 26 -9.10 1.81 -13.93
C VAL A 26 -10.02 1.63 -15.15
N LEU A 27 -10.56 2.71 -15.69
CA LEU A 27 -11.37 2.64 -16.91
C LEU A 27 -10.55 2.15 -18.11
N SER A 28 -9.30 2.58 -18.25
CA SER A 28 -8.38 2.10 -19.28
C SER A 28 -8.08 0.61 -19.13
N VAL A 29 -7.79 0.14 -17.92
CA VAL A 29 -7.59 -1.29 -17.61
C VAL A 29 -8.84 -2.09 -17.92
N CYS A 30 -10.02 -1.59 -17.56
CA CYS A 30 -11.30 -2.25 -17.85
C CYS A 30 -11.55 -2.35 -19.36
N ALA A 31 -11.30 -1.28 -20.10
CA ALA A 31 -11.45 -1.26 -21.55
C ALA A 31 -10.55 -2.30 -22.24
N ILE A 32 -9.27 -2.34 -21.86
CA ILE A 32 -8.32 -3.30 -22.43
C ILE A 32 -8.67 -4.74 -22.01
N SER A 33 -9.05 -4.96 -20.77
CA SER A 33 -9.34 -6.30 -20.25
C SER A 33 -10.65 -6.91 -20.78
N THR A 34 -11.61 -6.09 -21.17
CA THR A 34 -12.88 -6.56 -21.73
C THR A 34 -12.84 -6.76 -23.24
N ASN A 35 -11.97 -6.05 -23.95
CA ASN A 35 -11.92 -6.03 -25.41
C ASN A 35 -10.78 -6.86 -26.02
N GLY A 36 -9.97 -7.52 -25.20
CA GLY A 36 -8.87 -8.38 -25.63
C GLY A 36 -8.71 -9.61 -24.76
N ALA A 37 -8.02 -10.62 -25.29
CA ALA A 37 -7.60 -11.75 -24.49
C ALA A 37 -6.45 -11.33 -23.59
N LEU A 38 -6.66 -11.33 -22.26
CA LEU A 38 -5.61 -11.14 -21.28
C LEU A 38 -4.93 -12.46 -20.97
N ASP A 39 -3.61 -12.49 -21.17
CA ASP A 39 -2.74 -13.56 -20.74
C ASP A 39 -1.98 -13.14 -19.46
N ALA A 40 -1.14 -14.00 -18.93
CA ALA A 40 -0.28 -13.71 -17.78
C ALA A 40 0.58 -12.44 -18.01
N GLY A 41 0.77 -11.64 -16.97
CA GLY A 41 1.57 -10.42 -17.02
C GLY A 41 0.78 -9.10 -16.92
N GLY A 42 -0.54 -9.15 -16.94
CA GLY A 42 -1.43 -8.02 -16.63
C GLY A 42 -1.08 -6.73 -17.36
N ALA A 43 -0.70 -5.68 -16.62
CA ALA A 43 -0.39 -4.37 -17.18
C ALA A 43 0.76 -4.41 -18.21
N TYR A 44 1.79 -5.20 -17.98
CA TYR A 44 2.87 -5.40 -18.96
C TYR A 44 2.32 -5.95 -20.28
N TYR A 45 1.47 -6.96 -20.22
CA TYR A 45 0.86 -7.55 -21.41
C TYR A 45 0.03 -6.53 -22.19
N MET A 46 -0.79 -5.75 -21.49
CA MET A 46 -1.60 -4.68 -22.07
C MET A 46 -0.73 -3.66 -22.83
N ILE A 47 0.33 -3.17 -22.20
CA ILE A 47 1.23 -2.17 -22.76
C ILE A 47 2.00 -2.74 -23.96
N SER A 48 2.53 -3.95 -23.82
CA SER A 48 3.32 -4.61 -24.86
C SER A 48 2.51 -4.88 -26.13
N ARG A 49 1.25 -5.26 -25.98
CA ARG A 49 0.36 -5.52 -27.13
C ARG A 49 -0.11 -4.23 -27.82
N ALA A 50 -0.23 -3.13 -27.06
CA ALA A 50 -0.69 -1.85 -27.61
C ALA A 50 0.43 -1.00 -28.21
N LEU A 51 1.58 -0.91 -27.54
CA LEU A 51 2.68 0.02 -27.85
C LEU A 51 3.94 -0.66 -28.39
N GLY A 52 3.94 -1.98 -28.50
CA GLY A 52 5.05 -2.77 -28.99
C GLY A 52 5.96 -3.34 -27.87
N PRO A 53 6.77 -4.37 -28.22
CA PRO A 53 7.53 -5.12 -27.23
C PRO A 53 8.69 -4.33 -26.62
N GLU A 54 9.31 -3.43 -27.35
CA GLU A 54 10.45 -2.62 -26.86
C GLU A 54 9.99 -1.64 -25.77
N PHE A 55 8.95 -0.89 -26.05
CA PHE A 55 8.38 0.04 -25.08
C PHE A 55 7.71 -0.70 -23.91
N GLY A 56 6.96 -1.74 -24.21
CA GLY A 56 6.35 -2.61 -23.22
C GLY A 56 7.36 -3.28 -22.29
N GLY A 57 8.51 -3.72 -22.82
CA GLY A 57 9.60 -4.30 -22.05
C GLY A 57 10.24 -3.31 -21.08
N SER A 58 10.49 -2.10 -21.51
CA SER A 58 11.05 -1.02 -20.65
C SER A 58 10.11 -0.69 -19.49
N ILE A 59 8.84 -0.48 -19.77
CA ILE A 59 7.82 -0.20 -18.77
C ILE A 59 7.55 -1.42 -17.90
N GLY A 60 7.61 -2.62 -18.47
CA GLY A 60 7.46 -3.87 -17.72
C GLY A 60 8.52 -4.06 -16.66
N ILE A 61 9.80 -3.76 -16.95
CA ILE A 61 10.88 -3.77 -15.96
C ILE A 61 10.62 -2.73 -14.89
N MET A 62 10.24 -1.52 -15.26
CA MET A 62 9.93 -0.47 -14.29
C MET A 62 8.78 -0.88 -13.38
N PHE A 63 7.75 -1.51 -13.92
CA PHE A 63 6.63 -2.00 -13.13
C PHE A 63 7.01 -3.20 -12.25
N PHE A 64 7.87 -4.07 -12.72
CA PHE A 64 8.47 -5.13 -11.91
C PHE A 64 9.22 -4.56 -10.71
N LEU A 65 10.10 -3.58 -10.93
CA LEU A 65 10.84 -2.91 -9.86
C LEU A 65 9.92 -2.14 -8.90
N ALA A 66 8.85 -1.53 -9.41
CA ALA A 66 7.84 -0.87 -8.58
C ALA A 66 7.19 -1.86 -7.60
N ASN A 67 6.82 -3.06 -8.06
CA ASN A 67 6.26 -4.11 -7.21
C ASN A 67 7.29 -4.67 -6.22
N VAL A 68 8.54 -4.83 -6.62
CA VAL A 68 9.63 -5.25 -5.72
C VAL A 68 9.83 -4.23 -4.61
N CYS A 69 9.98 -2.95 -4.96
CA CYS A 69 10.12 -1.87 -3.97
C CYS A 69 8.87 -1.73 -3.10
N GLY A 70 7.67 -1.89 -3.68
CA GLY A 70 6.41 -1.87 -2.95
C GLY A 70 6.31 -3.01 -1.92
N SER A 71 6.72 -4.22 -2.27
CA SER A 71 6.78 -5.34 -1.33
C SER A 71 7.74 -5.04 -0.17
N ALA A 72 8.93 -4.52 -0.45
CA ALA A 72 9.90 -4.11 0.58
C ALA A 72 9.34 -3.01 1.48
N LEU A 73 8.65 -2.02 0.90
CA LEU A 73 8.00 -0.92 1.63
C LEU A 73 6.99 -1.45 2.67
N TYR A 74 6.12 -2.36 2.27
CA TYR A 74 5.12 -2.93 3.19
C TYR A 74 5.74 -3.84 4.24
N VAL A 75 6.79 -4.59 3.90
CA VAL A 75 7.54 -5.39 4.89
C VAL A 75 8.21 -4.49 5.92
N LEU A 76 8.86 -3.40 5.50
CA LEU A 76 9.45 -2.43 6.42
C LEU A 76 8.40 -1.77 7.32
N GLY A 77 7.26 -1.38 6.76
CA GLY A 77 6.15 -0.82 7.55
C GLY A 77 5.61 -1.80 8.58
N LEU A 78 5.55 -3.10 8.24
CA LEU A 78 5.17 -4.14 9.19
C LEU A 78 6.21 -4.32 10.30
N VAL A 79 7.50 -4.30 9.95
CA VAL A 79 8.59 -4.37 10.95
C VAL A 79 8.55 -3.19 11.90
N GLU A 80 8.37 -1.96 11.39
CA GLU A 80 8.20 -0.78 12.24
C GLU A 80 7.02 -0.95 13.21
N ALA A 81 5.86 -1.40 12.73
CA ALA A 81 4.71 -1.65 13.59
C ALA A 81 4.97 -2.72 14.66
N VAL A 82 5.70 -3.79 14.33
CA VAL A 82 6.08 -4.83 15.28
C VAL A 82 7.07 -4.31 16.34
N VAL A 83 8.05 -3.52 15.92
CA VAL A 83 9.03 -2.91 16.83
C VAL A 83 8.36 -1.88 17.73
N ASP A 84 7.42 -1.09 17.24
CA ASP A 84 6.64 -0.13 18.05
C ASP A 84 5.79 -0.85 19.12
N ASP A 85 5.27 -2.03 18.81
CA ASP A 85 4.43 -2.77 19.75
C ASP A 85 5.23 -3.61 20.76
N PHE A 86 6.34 -4.20 20.34
CA PHE A 86 7.10 -5.19 21.13
C PHE A 86 8.58 -4.84 21.34
N GLY A 87 9.07 -3.75 20.76
CA GLY A 87 10.47 -3.35 20.86
C GLY A 87 10.87 -2.87 22.25
N ALA A 88 12.14 -3.05 22.62
CA ALA A 88 12.72 -2.50 23.84
C ALA A 88 12.83 -0.98 23.73
N LEU A 89 12.43 -0.27 24.77
CA LEU A 89 12.41 1.20 24.83
C LEU A 89 13.78 1.83 24.51
N ALA A 90 13.79 2.77 23.60
CA ALA A 90 14.65 3.94 23.75
C ALA A 90 14.06 4.76 24.90
N GLU A 91 14.88 5.06 25.90
CA GLU A 91 14.56 5.66 27.20
C GLU A 91 13.37 6.65 27.18
N GLY A 92 12.29 6.35 27.86
CA GLY A 92 11.31 7.34 28.27
C GLY A 92 9.83 7.03 28.24
N ASN A 93 9.32 5.95 27.68
CA ASN A 93 7.88 5.68 27.65
C ASN A 93 7.45 4.53 28.55
N ALA A 94 6.95 4.87 29.71
CA ALA A 94 6.31 3.96 30.66
C ALA A 94 4.84 3.68 30.28
N SER A 95 4.57 3.12 29.12
CA SER A 95 3.32 2.42 28.88
C SER A 95 3.57 0.92 28.92
N SER A 96 2.72 0.22 29.64
CA SER A 96 2.80 -1.22 29.98
C SER A 96 2.69 -2.14 28.75
N ARG A 97 3.66 -2.06 27.84
CA ARG A 97 3.79 -2.97 26.70
C ARG A 97 4.91 -3.96 26.97
N VAL A 98 4.72 -5.16 26.49
CA VAL A 98 5.64 -6.27 26.73
C VAL A 98 6.87 -6.07 25.84
N HIS A 99 7.99 -5.65 26.43
CA HIS A 99 9.25 -5.41 25.73
C HIS A 99 10.04 -6.72 25.64
N ILE A 100 9.89 -7.43 24.52
CA ILE A 100 10.57 -8.71 24.31
C ILE A 100 11.63 -8.62 23.22
N LEU A 101 11.41 -7.74 22.20
CA LEU A 101 12.25 -7.71 21.02
C LEU A 101 13.35 -6.65 21.13
N PRO A 102 14.62 -7.01 20.88
CA PRO A 102 15.69 -6.04 20.79
C PRO A 102 15.47 -5.12 19.57
N SER A 103 15.74 -3.82 19.73
CA SER A 103 15.69 -2.81 18.68
C SER A 103 17.08 -2.58 18.09
N GLY A 104 17.13 -2.29 16.80
CA GLY A 104 18.36 -1.96 16.07
C GLY A 104 18.26 -2.36 14.61
N TYR A 105 19.02 -1.69 13.74
CA TYR A 105 18.98 -1.90 12.30
C TYR A 105 19.10 -3.39 11.90
N TRP A 106 20.03 -4.13 12.46
CA TRP A 106 20.22 -5.54 12.13
C TRP A 106 19.09 -6.43 12.62
N PHE A 107 18.47 -6.09 13.75
CA PHE A 107 17.30 -6.80 14.24
C PHE A 107 16.07 -6.52 13.38
N GLU A 108 15.87 -5.28 12.95
CA GLU A 108 14.79 -4.91 12.01
C GLU A 108 14.94 -5.63 10.67
N VAL A 109 16.16 -5.71 10.14
CA VAL A 109 16.45 -6.49 8.93
C VAL A 109 16.16 -7.97 9.15
N LEU A 110 16.51 -8.53 10.30
CA LEU A 110 16.19 -9.92 10.63
C LEU A 110 14.67 -10.17 10.67
N TYR A 111 13.91 -9.31 11.34
CA TYR A 111 12.45 -9.42 11.40
C TYR A 111 11.83 -9.29 10.00
N GLY A 112 12.29 -8.33 9.22
CA GLY A 112 11.89 -8.17 7.81
C GLY A 112 12.19 -9.41 6.98
N THR A 113 13.35 -10.03 7.17
CA THR A 113 13.72 -11.26 6.46
C THR A 113 12.81 -12.43 6.84
N VAL A 114 12.45 -12.58 8.12
CA VAL A 114 11.52 -13.63 8.57
C VAL A 114 10.13 -13.43 7.97
N ILE A 115 9.63 -12.21 7.98
CA ILE A 115 8.33 -11.86 7.38
C ILE A 115 8.35 -12.12 5.87
N LEU A 116 9.42 -11.71 5.21
CA LEU A 116 9.59 -11.89 3.78
C LEU A 116 9.70 -13.38 3.38
N LEU A 117 10.34 -14.19 4.24
CA LEU A 117 10.38 -15.64 4.07
C LEU A 117 8.98 -16.26 4.18
N LEU A 118 8.16 -15.79 5.12
CA LEU A 118 6.76 -16.21 5.23
C LEU A 118 5.97 -15.87 3.96
N CYS A 119 6.15 -14.67 3.44
CA CYS A 119 5.55 -14.25 2.16
C CYS A 119 5.99 -15.17 1.01
N LEU A 120 7.28 -15.50 0.95
CA LEU A 120 7.82 -16.43 -0.05
C LEU A 120 7.15 -17.80 0.02
N LEU A 121 7.04 -18.38 1.21
CA LEU A 121 6.40 -19.69 1.40
C LEU A 121 4.95 -19.70 0.90
N VAL A 122 4.18 -18.68 1.25
CA VAL A 122 2.79 -18.56 0.78
C VAL A 122 2.72 -18.41 -0.74
N CYS A 123 3.59 -17.60 -1.32
CA CYS A 123 3.62 -17.38 -2.77
C CYS A 123 4.08 -18.62 -3.57
N LEU A 124 4.94 -19.45 -2.98
CA LEU A 124 5.43 -20.70 -3.62
C LEU A 124 4.38 -21.81 -3.62
N VAL A 125 3.50 -21.85 -2.63
CA VAL A 125 2.43 -22.89 -2.55
C VAL A 125 1.43 -22.77 -3.68
N GLY A 126 1.17 -21.56 -4.17
CA GLY A 126 0.36 -21.34 -5.36
C GLY A 126 -0.82 -20.40 -5.17
N ALA A 127 -1.50 -20.10 -6.28
CA ALA A 127 -2.57 -19.11 -6.35
C ALA A 127 -3.79 -19.44 -5.48
N ASP A 128 -4.14 -20.72 -5.32
CA ASP A 128 -5.33 -21.14 -4.54
C ASP A 128 -5.19 -20.80 -3.06
N ILE A 129 -4.05 -21.10 -2.45
CA ILE A 129 -3.80 -20.83 -1.04
C ILE A 129 -3.64 -19.33 -0.82
N TYR A 130 -2.95 -18.65 -1.73
CA TYR A 130 -2.86 -17.19 -1.71
C TYR A 130 -4.25 -16.55 -1.74
N ALA A 131 -5.15 -16.97 -2.63
CA ALA A 131 -6.50 -16.42 -2.74
C ALA A 131 -7.31 -16.63 -1.45
N LYS A 132 -7.21 -17.82 -0.84
CA LYS A 132 -7.87 -18.11 0.45
C LYS A 132 -7.32 -17.29 1.59
N ALA A 133 -6.00 -17.16 1.68
CA ALA A 133 -5.34 -16.33 2.68
C ALA A 133 -5.73 -14.85 2.54
N THR A 134 -5.73 -14.32 1.32
CA THR A 134 -6.15 -12.95 1.03
C THR A 134 -7.60 -12.69 1.36
N PHE A 135 -8.50 -13.64 1.08
CA PHE A 135 -9.92 -13.53 1.45
C PHE A 135 -10.10 -13.50 2.96
N LEU A 136 -9.42 -14.37 3.71
CA LEU A 136 -9.46 -14.37 5.17
C LEU A 136 -8.96 -13.02 5.74
N ILE A 137 -7.85 -12.51 5.22
CA ILE A 137 -7.30 -11.21 5.60
C ILE A 137 -8.29 -10.09 5.30
N PHE A 138 -8.94 -10.12 4.14
CA PHE A 138 -9.99 -9.16 3.79
C PHE A 138 -11.12 -9.12 4.83
N VAL A 139 -11.63 -10.28 5.25
CA VAL A 139 -12.68 -10.37 6.28
C VAL A 139 -12.19 -9.77 7.61
N ILE A 140 -10.97 -10.09 8.02
CA ILE A 140 -10.37 -9.53 9.25
C ILE A 140 -10.26 -8.00 9.15
N VAL A 141 -9.73 -7.48 8.06
CA VAL A 141 -9.55 -6.03 7.85
C VAL A 141 -10.89 -5.30 7.83
N MET A 142 -11.93 -5.88 7.20
CA MET A 142 -13.28 -5.31 7.24
C MET A 142 -13.86 -5.27 8.65
N GLY A 143 -13.66 -6.32 9.43
CA GLY A 143 -14.05 -6.36 10.84
C GLY A 143 -13.33 -5.30 11.69
N VAL A 144 -12.02 -5.14 11.47
CA VAL A 144 -11.22 -4.10 12.14
C VAL A 144 -11.70 -2.70 11.76
N LEU A 145 -11.95 -2.44 10.48
CA LEU A 145 -12.46 -1.16 9.99
C LEU A 145 -13.81 -0.83 10.62
N ALA A 146 -14.73 -1.79 10.68
CA ALA A 146 -16.02 -1.60 11.34
C ALA A 146 -15.86 -1.26 12.83
N THR A 147 -14.93 -1.93 13.52
CA THR A 147 -14.63 -1.68 14.93
C THR A 147 -14.01 -0.29 15.15
N VAL A 148 -13.13 0.15 14.25
CA VAL A 148 -12.55 1.51 14.29
C VAL A 148 -13.66 2.55 14.11
N CYS A 149 -14.53 2.41 13.12
CA CYS A 149 -15.64 3.33 12.91
C CYS A 149 -16.59 3.38 14.12
N LEU A 150 -16.88 2.21 14.70
CA LEU A 150 -17.70 2.12 15.91
C LEU A 150 -17.03 2.81 17.11
N SER A 151 -15.71 2.67 17.24
CA SER A 151 -14.94 3.29 18.32
C SER A 151 -15.01 4.81 18.30
N PHE A 152 -15.03 5.44 17.14
CA PHE A 152 -15.22 6.90 17.05
C PHE A 152 -16.55 7.38 17.61
N VAL A 153 -17.58 6.54 17.62
CA VAL A 153 -18.92 6.88 18.14
C VAL A 153 -19.05 6.53 19.61
N VAL A 154 -18.53 5.39 20.03
CA VAL A 154 -18.75 4.80 21.37
C VAL A 154 -17.74 5.30 22.39
N VAL A 155 -16.50 5.54 21.99
CA VAL A 155 -15.44 5.94 22.92
C VAL A 155 -15.60 7.41 23.29
N GLY A 156 -15.67 7.67 24.60
CA GLY A 156 -15.73 9.04 25.14
C GLY A 156 -14.38 9.78 25.01
N PRO A 157 -14.40 11.11 25.26
CA PRO A 157 -13.18 11.92 25.21
C PRO A 157 -12.07 11.36 26.09
N ARG A 158 -10.87 11.26 25.53
CA ARG A 158 -9.66 10.75 26.20
C ARG A 158 -8.48 11.67 25.93
N ALA A 159 -7.65 11.89 26.95
CA ALA A 159 -6.34 12.51 26.79
C ALA A 159 -5.31 11.43 26.42
N VAL A 160 -4.54 11.70 25.37
CA VAL A 160 -3.41 10.87 24.93
C VAL A 160 -2.13 11.64 25.24
N GLN A 161 -1.22 11.00 25.95
CA GLN A 161 0.08 11.57 26.25
C GLN A 161 1.02 11.36 25.08
N LEU A 162 1.47 12.45 24.47
CA LEU A 162 2.44 12.42 23.37
C LEU A 162 3.86 12.55 23.93
N PRO A 163 4.85 11.83 23.37
CA PRO A 163 6.26 12.05 23.70
C PRO A 163 6.66 13.49 23.39
N GLY A 164 7.40 14.11 24.31
CA GLY A 164 7.66 15.55 24.35
C GLY A 164 8.31 16.11 23.09
N GLY A 165 7.86 17.29 22.70
CA GLY A 165 8.46 18.12 21.67
C GLY A 165 9.66 18.92 22.16
N GLU A 166 10.44 19.43 21.22
CA GLU A 166 11.67 20.23 21.33
C GLU A 166 11.73 21.17 22.56
N GLY A 167 12.71 20.93 23.42
CA GLY A 167 13.10 21.79 24.52
C GLY A 167 13.40 21.00 25.79
N ASN A 168 14.64 21.03 26.22
CA ASN A 168 15.23 20.46 27.44
C ASN A 168 14.26 20.17 28.60
N GLY A 169 13.43 19.16 28.48
CA GLY A 169 12.55 18.75 29.55
C GLY A 169 11.74 17.52 29.17
N THR A 170 11.67 16.56 30.03
CA THR A 170 10.81 15.38 30.02
C THR A 170 9.31 15.73 30.08
N GLY A 171 8.86 16.66 29.25
CA GLY A 171 7.50 17.14 29.23
C GLY A 171 6.64 16.34 28.27
N PHE A 172 5.67 15.58 28.79
CA PHE A 172 4.59 15.04 27.96
C PHE A 172 3.67 16.17 27.49
N VAL A 173 3.37 16.20 26.20
CA VAL A 173 2.35 17.10 25.66
C VAL A 173 1.03 16.33 25.62
N ASN A 174 0.02 16.84 26.28
CA ASN A 174 -1.31 16.26 26.25
C ASN A 174 -2.01 16.65 24.93
N ALA A 175 -2.40 15.66 24.16
CA ALA A 175 -3.33 15.80 23.05
C ALA A 175 -4.61 15.02 23.36
N SER A 176 -5.73 15.45 22.82
CA SER A 176 -7.01 14.86 23.18
C SER A 176 -7.77 14.30 21.97
N PHE A 177 -8.37 13.14 22.19
CA PHE A 177 -9.51 12.68 21.43
C PHE A 177 -10.74 13.35 22.03
N THR A 178 -11.30 14.34 21.32
CA THR A 178 -12.36 15.19 21.87
C THR A 178 -13.76 14.62 21.72
N GLY A 179 -13.91 13.52 20.94
CA GLY A 179 -15.22 13.11 20.46
C GLY A 179 -15.77 14.09 19.43
N PHE A 180 -17.01 13.94 19.03
CA PHE A 180 -17.64 14.83 18.04
C PHE A 180 -17.78 16.25 18.59
N SER A 181 -16.96 17.17 18.07
CA SER A 181 -16.93 18.58 18.47
C SER A 181 -16.80 19.50 17.25
N LEU A 182 -17.66 20.50 17.20
CA LEU A 182 -17.60 21.54 16.16
C LEU A 182 -16.32 22.39 16.27
N HIS A 183 -15.83 22.58 17.50
CA HIS A 183 -14.58 23.31 17.75
C HIS A 183 -13.39 22.56 17.15
N THR A 184 -13.31 21.24 17.35
CA THR A 184 -12.27 20.36 16.78
C THR A 184 -12.34 20.37 15.26
N LEU A 185 -13.53 20.28 14.70
CA LEU A 185 -13.73 20.35 13.24
C LEU A 185 -13.19 21.67 12.67
N ARG A 186 -13.54 22.81 13.27
CA ARG A 186 -13.07 24.13 12.83
C ARG A 186 -11.53 24.23 12.88
N GLY A 187 -10.90 23.67 13.90
CA GLY A 187 -9.44 23.60 14.02
C GLY A 187 -8.75 22.74 12.96
N ASN A 188 -9.48 21.80 12.35
CA ASN A 188 -8.97 20.84 11.36
C ASN A 188 -9.36 21.18 9.92
N LEU A 189 -10.12 22.23 9.66
CA LEU A 189 -10.60 22.56 8.31
C LEU A 189 -9.46 23.00 7.38
N GLU A 190 -8.60 23.89 7.86
CA GLU A 190 -7.52 24.47 7.08
C GLU A 190 -6.23 23.66 7.20
N ALA A 191 -5.33 23.81 6.22
CA ALA A 191 -4.01 23.19 6.26
C ALA A 191 -3.16 23.80 7.38
N GLY A 192 -2.33 22.96 7.99
CA GLY A 192 -1.37 23.37 9.01
C GLY A 192 -0.12 22.49 8.90
N TYR A 193 0.65 22.70 7.84
CA TYR A 193 1.86 21.92 7.59
C TYR A 193 2.92 22.15 8.66
N THR A 194 3.49 21.08 9.17
CA THR A 194 4.53 21.06 10.19
C THR A 194 5.66 20.13 9.77
N VAL A 195 6.72 20.14 10.57
CA VAL A 195 7.79 19.15 10.41
C VAL A 195 7.26 17.78 10.84
N ASP A 196 7.39 16.80 9.96
CA ASP A 196 7.03 15.42 10.26
C ASP A 196 8.04 14.81 11.25
N TYR A 197 7.55 14.26 12.35
CA TYR A 197 8.41 13.71 13.41
C TYR A 197 9.17 12.45 12.98
N THR A 198 8.69 11.74 11.95
CA THR A 198 9.34 10.53 11.44
C THR A 198 10.48 10.84 10.46
N THR A 199 10.32 11.88 9.64
CA THR A 199 11.28 12.23 8.58
C THR A 199 12.14 13.46 8.91
N GLY A 200 11.72 14.28 9.87
CA GLY A 200 12.35 15.57 10.21
C GLY A 200 12.24 16.61 9.10
N ARG A 201 11.38 16.42 8.10
CA ARG A 201 11.21 17.35 6.97
C ARG A 201 9.93 18.15 7.11
N MET A 202 10.00 19.40 6.68
CA MET A 202 8.81 20.25 6.57
C MET A 202 7.89 19.69 5.48
N MET A 203 6.63 19.47 5.84
CA MET A 203 5.64 18.96 4.91
C MET A 203 5.06 20.07 4.03
N SER A 204 4.62 19.71 2.84
CA SER A 204 3.93 20.57 1.89
C SER A 204 2.80 19.79 1.21
N PHE A 205 1.96 20.47 0.44
CA PHE A 205 0.90 19.81 -0.32
C PHE A 205 1.42 18.64 -1.17
N THR A 206 2.52 18.87 -1.89
CA THR A 206 3.10 17.85 -2.78
C THR A 206 3.67 16.66 -2.02
N THR A 207 4.33 16.88 -0.89
CA THR A 207 4.89 15.79 -0.08
C THR A 207 3.80 14.96 0.59
N VAL A 208 2.77 15.61 1.11
CA VAL A 208 1.62 14.91 1.70
C VAL A 208 0.83 14.14 0.63
N PHE A 209 0.64 14.74 -0.56
CA PHE A 209 0.00 14.07 -1.68
C PHE A 209 0.77 12.82 -2.12
N ALA A 210 2.10 12.91 -2.21
CA ALA A 210 2.95 11.77 -2.59
C ALA A 210 2.84 10.60 -1.59
N VAL A 211 2.79 10.90 -0.30
CA VAL A 211 2.58 9.88 0.75
C VAL A 211 1.17 9.29 0.69
N MET A 212 0.16 10.14 0.54
CA MET A 212 -1.24 9.71 0.45
C MET A 212 -1.47 8.82 -0.78
N PHE A 213 -0.86 9.16 -1.93
CA PHE A 213 -1.04 8.41 -3.18
C PHE A 213 -0.58 6.95 -3.06
N ASN A 214 0.44 6.66 -2.23
CA ASN A 214 0.83 5.27 -1.93
C ASN A 214 -0.32 4.44 -1.33
N GLY A 215 -1.19 5.06 -0.54
CA GLY A 215 -2.38 4.39 0.01
C GLY A 215 -3.47 4.10 -1.02
N CYS A 216 -3.39 4.71 -2.19
CA CYS A 216 -4.35 4.55 -3.29
C CYS A 216 -3.82 3.64 -4.41
N THR A 217 -2.61 3.12 -4.33
CA THR A 217 -2.03 2.19 -5.30
C THR A 217 -2.61 0.78 -5.16
N GLY A 218 -2.30 -0.10 -6.10
CA GLY A 218 -2.71 -1.51 -6.05
C GLY A 218 -3.89 -1.87 -6.95
N ILE A 219 -4.38 -0.96 -7.77
CA ILE A 219 -5.45 -1.22 -8.75
C ILE A 219 -5.06 -2.27 -9.80
N MET A 220 -3.76 -2.45 -10.03
CA MET A 220 -3.21 -3.45 -10.97
C MET A 220 -3.08 -4.85 -10.36
N ALA A 221 -3.34 -5.05 -9.07
CA ALA A 221 -3.17 -6.34 -8.40
C ALA A 221 -4.00 -7.46 -9.06
N GLY A 222 -5.25 -7.17 -9.39
CA GLY A 222 -6.12 -8.12 -10.10
C GLY A 222 -5.65 -8.40 -11.52
N SER A 223 -5.23 -7.37 -12.25
CA SER A 223 -4.72 -7.52 -13.62
C SER A 223 -3.39 -8.25 -13.69
N ASN A 224 -2.50 -8.07 -12.71
CA ASN A 224 -1.24 -8.82 -12.61
C ASN A 224 -1.45 -10.32 -12.46
N MET A 225 -2.56 -10.73 -11.87
CA MET A 225 -2.96 -12.12 -11.70
C MET A 225 -3.92 -12.63 -12.77
N SER A 226 -4.01 -11.96 -13.92
CA SER A 226 -4.94 -12.32 -15.00
C SER A 226 -4.80 -13.77 -15.46
N GLY A 227 -3.58 -14.30 -15.49
CA GLY A 227 -3.31 -15.70 -15.84
C GLY A 227 -3.82 -16.73 -14.82
N ASP A 228 -4.03 -16.32 -13.57
CA ASP A 228 -4.53 -17.18 -12.48
C ASP A 228 -6.05 -17.10 -12.31
N LEU A 229 -6.73 -16.17 -13.00
CA LEU A 229 -8.17 -15.97 -12.93
C LEU A 229 -8.92 -16.85 -13.94
N LYS A 230 -10.07 -17.40 -13.52
CA LYS A 230 -10.93 -18.21 -14.37
C LYS A 230 -11.60 -17.39 -15.48
N ARG A 231 -12.01 -16.17 -15.19
CA ARG A 231 -12.67 -15.24 -16.13
C ARG A 231 -12.13 -13.83 -15.94
N PRO A 232 -10.90 -13.52 -16.43
CA PRO A 232 -10.28 -12.22 -16.19
C PRO A 232 -11.08 -11.05 -16.75
N SER A 233 -11.65 -11.18 -17.94
CA SER A 233 -12.46 -10.12 -18.59
C SER A 233 -13.72 -9.71 -17.82
N TYR A 234 -14.24 -10.59 -16.97
CA TYR A 234 -15.39 -10.30 -16.12
C TYR A 234 -14.96 -9.88 -14.69
N SER A 235 -13.99 -10.57 -14.15
CA SER A 235 -13.59 -10.40 -12.72
C SER A 235 -12.78 -9.15 -12.49
N ILE A 236 -11.86 -8.79 -13.40
CA ILE A 236 -10.98 -7.62 -13.26
C ILE A 236 -11.79 -6.31 -13.25
N PRO A 237 -12.65 -6.00 -14.25
CA PRO A 237 -13.39 -4.76 -14.24
C PRO A 237 -14.29 -4.62 -13.02
N ARG A 238 -15.06 -5.66 -12.74
CA ARG A 238 -16.03 -5.64 -11.64
C ARG A 238 -15.38 -5.47 -10.27
N GLY A 239 -14.36 -6.28 -9.99
CA GLY A 239 -13.65 -6.22 -8.71
C GLY A 239 -12.94 -4.91 -8.51
N THR A 240 -12.24 -4.41 -9.52
CA THR A 240 -11.45 -3.17 -9.45
C THR A 240 -12.35 -1.95 -9.27
N ILE A 241 -13.43 -1.83 -10.03
CA ILE A 241 -14.37 -0.70 -9.91
C ILE A 241 -15.02 -0.67 -8.53
N ILE A 242 -15.51 -1.82 -8.05
CA ILE A 242 -16.12 -1.90 -6.71
C ILE A 242 -15.10 -1.51 -5.64
N ALA A 243 -13.87 -2.01 -5.72
CA ALA A 243 -12.81 -1.70 -4.76
C ALA A 243 -12.47 -0.21 -4.73
N VAL A 244 -12.35 0.42 -5.89
CA VAL A 244 -12.03 1.87 -6.01
C VAL A 244 -13.14 2.72 -5.43
N ILE A 245 -14.40 2.44 -5.76
CA ILE A 245 -15.55 3.18 -5.20
C ILE A 245 -15.63 2.99 -3.70
N PHE A 246 -15.50 1.76 -3.21
CA PHE A 246 -15.55 1.45 -1.79
C PHE A 246 -14.45 2.18 -1.01
N THR A 247 -13.20 2.11 -1.46
CA THR A 247 -12.08 2.77 -0.78
C THR A 247 -12.18 4.28 -0.82
N TYR A 248 -12.67 4.86 -1.91
CA TYR A 248 -12.93 6.30 -1.98
C TYR A 248 -13.93 6.76 -0.92
N VAL A 249 -15.05 6.06 -0.81
CA VAL A 249 -16.07 6.38 0.20
C VAL A 249 -15.50 6.24 1.61
N VAL A 250 -14.78 5.15 1.89
CA VAL A 250 -14.17 4.90 3.21
C VAL A 250 -13.15 5.97 3.57
N TYR A 251 -12.25 6.35 2.66
CA TYR A 251 -11.25 7.37 2.94
C TYR A 251 -11.85 8.74 3.22
N ASN A 252 -12.85 9.17 2.44
CA ASN A 252 -13.55 10.43 2.70
C ASN A 252 -14.29 10.40 4.04
N PHE A 253 -14.97 9.29 4.33
CA PHE A 253 -15.69 9.11 5.59
C PHE A 253 -14.74 9.16 6.80
N LEU A 254 -13.62 8.45 6.75
CA LEU A 254 -12.61 8.49 7.80
C LEU A 254 -11.97 9.87 7.96
N ALA A 255 -11.71 10.58 6.85
CA ALA A 255 -11.17 11.94 6.92
C ALA A 255 -12.12 12.88 7.67
N VAL A 256 -13.42 12.79 7.42
CA VAL A 256 -14.44 13.58 8.13
C VAL A 256 -14.50 13.17 9.61
N LEU A 257 -14.53 11.87 9.92
CA LEU A 257 -14.55 11.39 11.31
C LEU A 257 -13.34 11.89 12.10
N LEU A 258 -12.14 11.76 11.53
CA LEU A 258 -10.90 12.22 12.16
C LEU A 258 -10.90 13.73 12.40
N SER A 259 -11.37 14.49 11.42
CA SER A 259 -11.46 15.96 11.55
C SER A 259 -12.44 16.40 12.62
N CYS A 260 -13.52 15.65 12.82
CA CYS A 260 -14.54 15.96 13.80
C CYS A 260 -14.17 15.55 15.24
N THR A 261 -13.30 14.54 15.39
CA THR A 261 -13.11 13.86 16.68
C THR A 261 -11.72 14.01 17.26
N CYS A 262 -10.69 14.21 16.44
CA CYS A 262 -9.30 14.24 16.88
C CYS A 262 -8.71 15.64 16.81
N GLU A 263 -8.00 16.04 17.87
CA GLU A 263 -7.22 17.28 17.87
C GLU A 263 -6.08 17.22 16.86
N ARG A 264 -5.77 18.33 16.17
CA ARG A 264 -4.70 18.39 15.17
C ARG A 264 -3.34 17.95 15.69
N ARG A 265 -2.99 18.29 16.91
CA ARG A 265 -1.73 17.89 17.53
C ARG A 265 -1.60 16.38 17.63
N LEU A 266 -2.70 15.67 17.95
CA LEU A 266 -2.74 14.21 17.98
C LEU A 266 -2.47 13.64 16.60
N LEU A 267 -3.12 14.15 15.56
CA LEU A 267 -2.97 13.70 14.18
C LEU A 267 -1.58 13.96 13.58
N GLN A 268 -0.87 14.97 14.07
CA GLN A 268 0.45 15.35 13.57
C GLN A 268 1.60 14.67 14.32
N ARG A 269 1.39 14.23 15.57
CA ARG A 269 2.46 13.75 16.45
C ARG A 269 2.37 12.27 16.81
N ASP A 270 1.25 11.63 16.56
CA ASP A 270 1.08 10.20 16.80
C ASP A 270 0.28 9.56 15.67
N TYR A 271 0.95 8.78 14.84
CA TYR A 271 0.27 8.05 13.75
C TYR A 271 -0.32 6.72 14.22
N GLY A 272 0.04 6.27 15.40
CA GLY A 272 -0.47 5.05 16.04
C GLY A 272 -1.68 5.25 16.97
N PHE A 273 -2.22 6.45 17.09
CA PHE A 273 -3.25 6.83 18.07
C PHE A 273 -4.55 6.01 17.99
N LEU A 274 -4.85 5.40 16.85
CA LEU A 274 -6.03 4.55 16.68
C LEU A 274 -6.02 3.34 17.63
N LYS A 275 -4.87 2.84 18.00
CA LYS A 275 -4.73 1.76 18.99
C LYS A 275 -5.23 2.20 20.37
N ASP A 276 -4.99 3.46 20.74
CA ASP A 276 -5.36 4.00 22.06
C ASP A 276 -6.84 4.39 22.13
N ILE A 277 -7.46 4.69 21.00
CA ILE A 277 -8.88 5.10 20.90
C ILE A 277 -9.81 3.91 20.70
N ASN A 278 -9.33 2.81 20.10
CA ASN A 278 -10.16 1.67 19.80
C ASN A 278 -10.72 1.00 21.07
N ILE A 279 -11.91 0.42 20.95
CA ILE A 279 -12.57 -0.36 22.02
C ILE A 279 -11.65 -1.50 22.47
N TRP A 280 -10.97 -2.15 21.53
CA TRP A 280 -10.01 -3.20 21.80
C TRP A 280 -8.72 -2.98 21.00
N SER A 281 -7.72 -2.42 21.66
CA SER A 281 -6.43 -2.05 21.06
C SER A 281 -5.75 -3.16 20.24
N PRO A 282 -5.68 -4.43 20.68
CA PRO A 282 -5.04 -5.49 19.91
C PRO A 282 -5.66 -5.74 18.53
N LEU A 283 -6.94 -5.41 18.35
CA LEU A 283 -7.63 -5.63 17.09
C LEU A 283 -7.10 -4.73 15.98
N VAL A 284 -6.77 -3.48 16.30
CA VAL A 284 -6.14 -2.55 15.33
C VAL A 284 -4.75 -3.05 14.94
N THR A 285 -3.97 -3.53 15.89
CA THR A 285 -2.66 -4.14 15.63
C THR A 285 -2.77 -5.33 14.68
N ILE A 286 -3.70 -6.24 14.93
CA ILE A 286 -3.97 -7.39 14.05
C ILE A 286 -4.35 -6.90 12.65
N GLY A 287 -5.21 -5.90 12.54
CA GLY A 287 -5.62 -5.31 11.26
C GLY A 287 -4.45 -4.73 10.47
N VAL A 288 -3.56 -3.99 11.13
CA VAL A 288 -2.35 -3.43 10.51
C VAL A 288 -1.43 -4.54 10.01
N TYR A 289 -1.16 -5.55 10.84
CA TYR A 289 -0.29 -6.67 10.46
C TYR A 289 -0.87 -7.47 9.27
N CYS A 290 -2.15 -7.78 9.32
CA CYS A 290 -2.82 -8.52 8.24
C CYS A 290 -2.84 -7.72 6.94
N SER A 291 -3.16 -6.43 6.97
CA SER A 291 -3.26 -5.60 5.76
C SER A 291 -1.90 -5.36 5.11
N THR A 292 -0.87 -5.07 5.88
CA THR A 292 0.49 -4.87 5.37
C THR A 292 1.10 -6.17 4.83
N LEU A 293 0.87 -7.30 5.49
CA LEU A 293 1.31 -8.61 5.02
C LEU A 293 0.63 -8.97 3.69
N SER A 294 -0.67 -8.75 3.59
CA SER A 294 -1.42 -8.98 2.35
C SER A 294 -0.91 -8.11 1.20
N ALA A 295 -0.63 -6.83 1.46
CA ALA A 295 -0.09 -5.92 0.46
C ALA A 295 1.32 -6.33 0.01
N ALA A 296 2.18 -6.76 0.93
CA ALA A 296 3.51 -7.27 0.60
C ALA A 296 3.46 -8.52 -0.28
N MET A 297 2.58 -9.48 0.05
CA MET A 297 2.37 -10.69 -0.75
C MET A 297 1.81 -10.35 -2.13
N SER A 298 0.85 -9.44 -2.22
CA SER A 298 0.26 -9.02 -3.50
C SER A 298 1.30 -8.42 -4.44
N ASN A 299 2.17 -7.54 -3.92
CA ASN A 299 3.25 -6.98 -4.71
C ASN A 299 4.30 -8.04 -5.12
N LEU A 300 4.64 -8.97 -4.24
CA LEU A 300 5.60 -10.04 -4.55
C LEU A 300 5.06 -10.97 -5.66
N ILE A 301 3.80 -11.37 -5.57
CA ILE A 301 3.14 -12.16 -6.62
C ILE A 301 3.06 -11.34 -7.91
N GLY A 302 2.65 -10.08 -7.84
CA GLY A 302 2.60 -9.19 -9.00
C GLY A 302 3.95 -9.09 -9.71
N ALA A 303 5.02 -8.86 -8.97
CA ALA A 303 6.38 -8.85 -9.51
C ALA A 303 6.74 -10.17 -10.19
N SER A 304 6.46 -11.29 -9.56
CA SER A 304 6.77 -12.62 -10.13
C SER A 304 6.02 -12.89 -11.43
N ARG A 305 4.76 -12.50 -11.53
CA ARG A 305 3.94 -12.67 -12.75
C ARG A 305 4.43 -11.78 -13.90
N ILE A 306 4.83 -10.55 -13.58
CA ILE A 306 5.42 -9.62 -14.58
C ILE A 306 6.74 -10.17 -15.08
N LEU A 307 7.61 -10.63 -14.19
CA LEU A 307 8.90 -11.20 -14.56
C LEU A 307 8.74 -12.46 -15.43
N TYR A 308 7.79 -13.32 -15.09
CA TYR A 308 7.47 -14.50 -15.89
C TYR A 308 6.99 -14.13 -17.30
N ALA A 309 6.13 -13.12 -17.42
CA ALA A 309 5.64 -12.64 -18.71
C ALA A 309 6.77 -12.03 -19.56
N LEU A 310 7.65 -11.24 -18.94
CA LEU A 310 8.85 -10.70 -19.61
C LEU A 310 9.79 -11.81 -20.11
N ALA A 311 9.96 -12.86 -19.31
CA ALA A 311 10.75 -14.02 -19.69
C ALA A 311 10.12 -14.81 -20.85
N LYS A 312 8.79 -14.97 -20.83
CA LYS A 312 8.04 -15.70 -21.86
C LYS A 312 8.15 -15.02 -23.25
N ASP A 313 8.18 -13.69 -23.26
CA ASP A 313 8.31 -12.91 -24.50
C ASP A 313 9.75 -12.82 -25.04
N ASP A 314 10.73 -13.43 -24.37
CA ASP A 314 12.15 -13.50 -24.79
C ASP A 314 12.84 -12.14 -25.04
N LEU A 315 12.33 -11.05 -24.45
CA LEU A 315 12.85 -9.70 -24.66
C LEU A 315 14.28 -9.51 -24.16
N PHE A 316 14.68 -10.22 -23.13
CA PHE A 316 16.01 -10.15 -22.51
C PHE A 316 16.87 -11.40 -22.77
N GLY A 317 16.51 -12.20 -23.76
CA GLY A 317 17.26 -13.35 -24.22
C GLY A 317 17.55 -14.37 -23.11
N LYS A 318 18.79 -14.87 -23.07
CA LYS A 318 19.17 -15.97 -22.17
C LYS A 318 19.16 -15.63 -20.67
N VAL A 319 19.15 -14.35 -20.31
CA VAL A 319 19.23 -13.90 -18.91
C VAL A 319 17.96 -14.30 -18.13
N LEU A 320 16.79 -14.18 -18.74
CA LEU A 320 15.50 -14.48 -18.09
C LEU A 320 14.98 -15.91 -18.37
N VAL A 321 15.71 -16.74 -19.12
CA VAL A 321 15.28 -18.12 -19.40
C VAL A 321 14.94 -18.93 -18.13
N PRO A 322 15.68 -18.85 -17.02
CA PRO A 322 15.33 -19.58 -15.81
C PRO A 322 13.95 -19.17 -15.24
N ALA A 323 13.53 -17.91 -15.43
CA ALA A 323 12.25 -17.40 -14.96
C ALA A 323 11.03 -17.98 -15.69
N LYS A 324 11.22 -18.67 -16.83
CA LYS A 324 10.17 -19.40 -17.55
C LYS A 324 9.74 -20.70 -16.87
N ARG A 325 10.52 -21.19 -15.91
CA ARG A 325 10.23 -22.46 -15.24
C ARG A 325 9.00 -22.31 -14.35
N THR A 326 8.04 -23.22 -14.56
CA THR A 326 6.81 -23.30 -13.78
C THR A 326 6.77 -24.62 -13.03
N SER A 327 6.02 -24.62 -11.91
CA SER A 327 5.64 -25.83 -11.19
C SER A 327 4.62 -26.64 -12.03
N SER A 328 4.39 -27.92 -11.65
CA SER A 328 3.32 -28.75 -12.22
C SER A 328 1.92 -28.09 -12.15
N ALA A 329 1.69 -27.21 -11.18
CA ALA A 329 0.47 -26.42 -11.03
C ALA A 329 0.48 -25.07 -11.83
N GLY A 330 1.52 -24.83 -12.64
CA GLY A 330 1.64 -23.60 -13.44
C GLY A 330 2.17 -22.37 -12.68
N ASN A 331 2.58 -22.51 -11.42
CA ASN A 331 3.16 -21.41 -10.65
C ASN A 331 4.63 -21.16 -11.07
N PRO A 332 5.02 -19.92 -11.45
CA PRO A 332 6.39 -19.58 -11.84
C PRO A 332 7.31 -19.43 -10.61
N TRP A 333 7.68 -20.53 -9.99
CA TRP A 333 8.42 -20.56 -8.73
C TRP A 333 9.80 -19.89 -8.82
N VAL A 334 10.51 -20.01 -9.95
CA VAL A 334 11.81 -19.36 -10.13
C VAL A 334 11.67 -17.84 -10.17
N ALA A 335 10.62 -17.33 -10.85
CA ALA A 335 10.32 -15.91 -10.88
C ALA A 335 9.96 -15.38 -9.47
N VAL A 336 9.24 -16.17 -8.68
CA VAL A 336 8.92 -15.83 -7.28
C VAL A 336 10.18 -15.74 -6.43
N VAL A 337 11.08 -16.72 -6.51
CA VAL A 337 12.33 -16.73 -5.75
C VAL A 337 13.24 -15.57 -6.17
N PHE A 338 13.35 -15.29 -7.45
CA PHE A 338 14.17 -14.18 -7.95
C PHE A 338 13.61 -12.83 -7.50
N SER A 339 12.30 -12.64 -7.58
CA SER A 339 11.65 -11.43 -7.08
C SER A 339 11.87 -11.26 -5.57
N TRP A 340 11.74 -12.33 -4.80
CA TRP A 340 12.02 -12.34 -3.37
C TRP A 340 13.46 -11.92 -3.04
N LEU A 341 14.45 -12.42 -3.77
CA LEU A 341 15.86 -12.03 -3.60
C LEU A 341 16.06 -10.53 -3.82
N LEU A 342 15.42 -9.96 -4.84
CA LEU A 342 15.48 -8.51 -5.08
C LEU A 342 14.78 -7.71 -3.99
N VAL A 343 13.64 -8.16 -3.49
CA VAL A 343 12.97 -7.53 -2.35
C VAL A 343 13.88 -7.55 -1.13
N GLN A 344 14.58 -8.64 -0.88
CA GLN A 344 15.56 -8.75 0.21
C GLN A 344 16.69 -7.72 0.08
N VAL A 345 17.20 -7.51 -1.14
CA VAL A 345 18.24 -6.49 -1.40
C VAL A 345 17.70 -5.09 -1.11
N VAL A 346 16.49 -4.78 -1.54
CA VAL A 346 15.86 -3.48 -1.25
C VAL A 346 15.60 -3.30 0.24
N LEU A 347 15.24 -4.37 0.95
CA LEU A 347 15.02 -4.36 2.40
C LEU A 347 16.28 -3.92 3.18
N PHE A 348 17.48 -4.26 2.71
CA PHE A 348 18.73 -3.80 3.33
C PHE A 348 18.92 -2.27 3.28
N SER A 349 18.22 -1.55 2.43
CA SER A 349 18.31 -0.08 2.42
C SER A 349 17.75 0.56 3.69
N GLY A 350 16.78 -0.06 4.34
CA GLY A 350 16.20 0.33 5.62
C GLY A 350 15.49 1.69 5.66
N LYS A 351 15.36 2.39 4.53
CA LYS A 351 14.84 3.76 4.44
C LYS A 351 13.46 3.80 3.79
N LEU A 352 12.42 3.61 4.58
CA LEU A 352 11.01 3.57 4.15
C LEU A 352 10.62 4.76 3.27
N ASN A 353 10.95 5.97 3.67
CA ASN A 353 10.53 7.18 2.97
C ASN A 353 11.16 7.36 1.58
N THR A 354 12.41 6.93 1.43
CA THR A 354 13.09 6.95 0.12
C THR A 354 12.46 5.95 -0.83
N ILE A 355 12.17 4.75 -0.35
CA ILE A 355 11.50 3.70 -1.12
C ILE A 355 10.09 4.14 -1.52
N ALA A 356 9.33 4.76 -0.62
CA ALA A 356 7.98 5.25 -0.88
C ALA A 356 7.93 6.25 -2.04
N ALA A 357 8.87 7.19 -2.11
CA ALA A 357 8.94 8.16 -3.21
C ALA A 357 9.20 7.48 -4.56
N VAL A 358 10.13 6.53 -4.61
CA VAL A 358 10.46 5.76 -5.82
C VAL A 358 9.27 4.93 -6.29
N VAL A 359 8.59 4.27 -5.36
CA VAL A 359 7.39 3.47 -5.65
C VAL A 359 6.29 4.33 -6.26
N THR A 360 6.02 5.51 -5.69
CA THR A 360 4.98 6.41 -6.22
C THR A 360 5.29 6.86 -7.65
N ILE A 361 6.53 7.25 -7.93
CA ILE A 361 6.93 7.68 -9.28
C ILE A 361 6.74 6.55 -10.29
N PHE A 362 7.19 5.35 -9.96
CA PHE A 362 7.08 4.20 -10.85
C PHE A 362 5.63 3.80 -11.13
N PHE A 363 4.78 3.76 -10.11
CA PHE A 363 3.37 3.46 -10.30
C PHE A 363 2.65 4.51 -11.15
N LEU A 364 2.91 5.79 -10.93
CA LEU A 364 2.32 6.87 -11.74
C LEU A 364 2.73 6.78 -13.21
N LEU A 365 3.99 6.47 -13.49
CA LEU A 365 4.47 6.27 -14.85
C LEU A 365 3.81 5.07 -15.53
N VAL A 366 3.63 3.97 -14.79
CA VAL A 366 2.93 2.79 -15.32
C VAL A 366 1.46 3.11 -15.60
N TYR A 367 0.79 3.81 -14.72
CA TYR A 367 -0.61 4.21 -14.91
C TYR A 367 -0.77 5.11 -16.12
N ALA A 368 0.07 6.12 -16.29
CA ALA A 368 0.08 6.98 -17.45
C ALA A 368 0.31 6.19 -18.76
N THR A 369 1.18 5.18 -18.70
CA THR A 369 1.47 4.34 -19.86
C THR A 369 0.32 3.41 -20.22
N VAL A 370 -0.41 2.89 -19.24
CA VAL A 370 -1.63 2.10 -19.47
C VAL A 370 -2.72 2.96 -20.11
N ASP A 371 -2.88 4.20 -19.65
CA ASP A 371 -3.82 5.15 -20.25
C ASP A 371 -3.44 5.47 -21.71
N LEU A 372 -2.14 5.67 -21.97
CA LEU A 372 -1.63 5.87 -23.33
C LEU A 372 -1.85 4.62 -24.21
N ALA A 373 -1.68 3.42 -23.68
CA ALA A 373 -1.94 2.17 -24.39
C ALA A 373 -3.43 2.04 -24.79
N CYS A 374 -4.33 2.40 -23.90
CA CYS A 374 -5.77 2.42 -24.18
C CYS A 374 -6.10 3.41 -25.29
N LEU A 375 -5.56 4.62 -25.22
CA LEU A 375 -5.74 5.65 -26.25
C LEU A 375 -5.19 5.21 -27.61
N ALA A 376 -4.02 4.58 -27.63
CA ALA A 376 -3.41 4.07 -28.85
C ALA A 376 -4.26 2.97 -29.52
N LEU A 377 -4.83 2.07 -28.73
CA LEU A 377 -5.74 1.02 -29.22
C LEU A 377 -7.02 1.60 -29.81
N GLU A 378 -7.59 2.63 -29.20
CA GLU A 378 -8.76 3.33 -29.71
C GLU A 378 -8.45 4.05 -31.02
N TRP A 379 -7.37 4.82 -31.11
CA TRP A 379 -6.98 5.54 -32.31
C TRP A 379 -6.59 4.63 -33.47
N ALA A 380 -5.99 3.48 -33.19
CA ALA A 380 -5.67 2.48 -34.18
C ALA A 380 -6.92 1.71 -34.69
N SER A 381 -8.09 1.96 -34.13
CA SER A 381 -9.31 1.18 -34.39
C SER A 381 -9.06 -0.32 -34.29
N ALA A 382 -8.40 -0.73 -33.25
CA ALA A 382 -7.99 -2.13 -33.07
C ALA A 382 -9.23 -3.05 -33.15
N PRO A 383 -9.12 -4.21 -33.79
CA PRO A 383 -10.22 -5.18 -33.84
C PRO A 383 -10.65 -5.55 -32.41
N ASN A 384 -11.95 -5.47 -32.17
CA ASN A 384 -12.59 -5.76 -30.88
C ASN A 384 -12.29 -4.73 -29.74
N PHE A 385 -11.87 -3.50 -30.10
CA PHE A 385 -11.69 -2.43 -29.13
C PHE A 385 -12.73 -1.32 -29.29
#